data_b24f5da4c5ea4f1a9d49faf325744381
#
_entry.id   b24f5da4c5ea4f1a9d49faf325744381
#
_cell.length_a   1.000
_cell.length_b   1.000
_cell.length_c   1.000
_cell.angle_alpha   90.00
_cell.angle_beta   90.00
_cell.angle_gamma   90.00
#
_symmetry.space_group_name_H-M   'P 1'
#
loop_
_entity.id
_entity.type
_entity.pdbx_description
1 polymer ?
#
loop_
_entity_poly.entity_id
_entity_poly.type
_entity_poly.pdbx_seq_one_letter_code
_entity_poly.pdbx_strand_id
1 'polypeptide(L)'
;MDDIFYCENEEIPQERIPKLEALLKPIHDPKDSLIPLEACRFLAAWGSERAIDYYEYCVDYRIDKLGNLEPHRLHAFYDTTYEGFISSVRHYYARCADTSFSQGEYARKRIFPLTTKILLLLCEVTLDVTFFIQLVSHEGWKEYLPTLKKCFLYLDKQSDDDLNKQWNIDAIRNLILEWEPEFFSSE
;
A
#
# COMPACT_ATOMS: atom_id res chain seq x y z
N MET A 1 -14.64 -18.69 -1.96
CA MET A 1 -14.71 -17.47 -1.12
C MET A 1 -14.10 -16.26 -1.83
N ASP A 2 -13.33 -16.53 -2.89
CA ASP A 2 -12.63 -15.50 -3.69
C ASP A 2 -13.54 -14.66 -4.60
N ASP A 3 -14.69 -15.23 -5.01
CA ASP A 3 -15.63 -14.59 -5.95
C ASP A 3 -16.23 -13.27 -5.44
N ILE A 4 -16.40 -13.13 -4.11
CA ILE A 4 -16.97 -11.89 -3.53
C ILE A 4 -15.95 -10.76 -3.50
N PHE A 5 -14.65 -11.07 -3.42
CA PHE A 5 -13.59 -10.07 -3.40
C PHE A 5 -13.44 -9.38 -4.76
N TYR A 6 -13.53 -10.16 -5.85
CA TYR A 6 -13.38 -9.68 -7.23
C TYR A 6 -14.70 -9.55 -8.00
N CYS A 7 -15.83 -9.48 -7.30
CA CYS A 7 -17.15 -9.38 -7.93
C CYS A 7 -17.30 -8.07 -8.74
N GLU A 8 -18.17 -8.09 -9.74
CA GLU A 8 -18.54 -6.88 -10.48
C GLU A 8 -19.23 -5.85 -9.58
N ASN A 9 -19.29 -4.58 -10.00
CA ASN A 9 -19.85 -3.50 -9.19
C ASN A 9 -21.30 -3.78 -8.76
N GLU A 10 -22.10 -4.38 -9.66
CA GLU A 10 -23.51 -4.72 -9.44
C GLU A 10 -23.69 -5.88 -8.45
N GLU A 11 -22.65 -6.68 -8.27
CA GLU A 11 -22.65 -7.86 -7.39
C GLU A 11 -22.19 -7.53 -5.98
N ILE A 12 -21.63 -6.32 -5.74
CA ILE A 12 -21.20 -5.90 -4.41
C ILE A 12 -22.42 -5.87 -3.48
N PRO A 13 -22.39 -6.66 -2.39
CA PRO A 13 -23.53 -6.74 -1.47
C PRO A 13 -23.60 -5.48 -0.61
N GLN A 14 -24.33 -4.48 -1.10
CA GLN A 14 -24.41 -3.14 -0.52
C GLN A 14 -24.81 -3.14 0.97
N GLU A 15 -25.63 -4.11 1.38
CA GLU A 15 -26.07 -4.27 2.78
C GLU A 15 -24.93 -4.75 3.71
N ARG A 16 -23.81 -5.23 3.15
CA ARG A 16 -22.63 -5.66 3.93
C ARG A 16 -21.67 -4.51 4.19
N ILE A 17 -21.62 -3.49 3.33
CA ILE A 17 -20.70 -2.36 3.47
C ILE A 17 -20.81 -1.74 4.87
N PRO A 18 -21.99 -1.28 5.36
CA PRO A 18 -22.06 -0.67 6.70
C PRO A 18 -21.71 -1.64 7.82
N LYS A 19 -21.91 -2.95 7.62
CA LYS A 19 -21.53 -3.97 8.60
C LYS A 19 -20.01 -4.14 8.68
N LEU A 20 -19.33 -4.13 7.54
CA LEU A 20 -17.87 -4.18 7.50
C LEU A 20 -17.26 -2.88 8.05
N GLU A 21 -17.81 -1.72 7.71
CA GLU A 21 -17.38 -0.44 8.27
C GLU A 21 -17.49 -0.39 9.80
N ALA A 22 -18.52 -1.01 10.37
CA ALA A 22 -18.68 -1.10 11.83
C ALA A 22 -17.61 -1.99 12.51
N LEU A 23 -16.87 -2.80 11.73
CA LEU A 23 -15.75 -3.62 12.20
C LEU A 23 -14.42 -2.86 12.21
N LEU A 24 -14.32 -1.69 11.57
CA LEU A 24 -13.13 -0.86 11.51
C LEU A 24 -12.87 -0.18 12.86
N LYS A 25 -12.49 -0.95 13.85
CA LYS A 25 -12.18 -0.47 15.19
C LYS A 25 -10.68 -0.26 15.37
N PRO A 26 -10.27 0.69 16.25
CA PRO A 26 -8.88 0.84 16.63
C PRO A 26 -8.26 -0.48 17.10
N ILE A 27 -7.05 -0.77 16.61
CA ILE A 27 -6.26 -1.93 17.01
C ILE A 27 -5.34 -1.51 18.15
N HIS A 28 -5.51 -2.11 19.31
CA HIS A 28 -4.68 -1.87 20.49
C HIS A 28 -3.90 -3.12 20.91
N ASP A 29 -4.37 -4.30 20.54
CA ASP A 29 -3.70 -5.59 20.73
C ASP A 29 -3.56 -6.26 19.37
N PRO A 30 -2.37 -6.83 19.02
CA PRO A 30 -2.18 -7.56 17.77
C PRO A 30 -3.21 -8.65 17.52
N LYS A 31 -3.72 -9.30 18.56
CA LYS A 31 -4.72 -10.37 18.45
C LYS A 31 -6.07 -9.89 17.92
N ASP A 32 -6.36 -8.59 18.08
CA ASP A 32 -7.62 -7.99 17.63
C ASP A 32 -7.52 -7.45 16.19
N SER A 33 -6.37 -7.61 15.53
CA SER A 33 -6.11 -7.01 14.22
C SER A 33 -6.79 -7.73 13.06
N LEU A 34 -7.02 -9.05 13.13
CA LEU A 34 -7.53 -9.85 12.03
C LEU A 34 -8.86 -9.32 11.46
N ILE A 35 -9.85 -9.12 12.33
CA ILE A 35 -11.21 -8.75 11.89
C ILE A 35 -11.23 -7.38 11.23
N PRO A 36 -10.69 -6.30 11.82
CA PRO A 36 -10.72 -5.00 11.18
C PRO A 36 -9.85 -4.93 9.92
N LEU A 37 -8.71 -5.60 9.87
CA LEU A 37 -7.86 -5.62 8.68
C LEU A 37 -8.50 -6.39 7.51
N GLU A 38 -9.13 -7.53 7.76
CA GLU A 38 -9.86 -8.27 6.74
C GLU A 38 -11.10 -7.50 6.26
N ALA A 39 -11.87 -6.89 7.17
CA ALA A 39 -12.99 -6.03 6.79
C ALA A 39 -12.53 -4.87 5.91
N CYS A 40 -11.41 -4.23 6.28
CA CYS A 40 -10.82 -3.13 5.51
C CYS A 40 -10.39 -3.58 4.12
N ARG A 41 -9.81 -4.78 3.98
CA ARG A 41 -9.41 -5.36 2.70
C ARG A 41 -10.58 -5.53 1.75
N PHE A 42 -11.72 -6.05 2.23
CA PHE A 42 -12.95 -6.16 1.44
C PHE A 42 -13.48 -4.78 1.03
N LEU A 43 -13.55 -3.85 1.97
CA LEU A 43 -14.00 -2.49 1.70
C LEU A 43 -13.14 -1.79 0.65
N ALA A 44 -11.81 -1.96 0.69
CA ALA A 44 -10.92 -1.42 -0.33
C ALA A 44 -11.20 -2.03 -1.71
N ALA A 45 -11.34 -3.35 -1.79
CA ALA A 45 -11.66 -4.05 -3.04
C ALA A 45 -13.02 -3.63 -3.62
N TRP A 46 -13.96 -3.20 -2.77
CA TRP A 46 -15.28 -2.69 -3.16
C TRP A 46 -15.33 -1.16 -3.37
N GLY A 47 -14.18 -0.49 -3.31
CA GLY A 47 -14.07 0.95 -3.59
C GLY A 47 -14.53 1.87 -2.46
N SER A 48 -14.60 1.38 -1.20
CA SER A 48 -14.96 2.21 -0.06
C SER A 48 -13.79 3.08 0.40
N GLU A 49 -13.99 4.41 0.44
CA GLU A 49 -13.01 5.36 0.98
C GLU A 49 -12.73 5.16 2.47
N ARG A 50 -13.69 4.58 3.21
CA ARG A 50 -13.51 4.25 4.63
C ARG A 50 -12.34 3.30 4.85
N ALA A 51 -12.04 2.44 3.86
CA ALA A 51 -10.86 1.58 3.93
C ALA A 51 -9.56 2.41 3.87
N ILE A 52 -9.51 3.43 3.01
CA ILE A 52 -8.34 4.29 2.90
C ILE A 52 -8.13 5.10 4.18
N ASP A 53 -9.22 5.67 4.75
CA ASP A 53 -9.18 6.36 6.04
C ASP A 53 -8.63 5.46 7.15
N TYR A 54 -9.08 4.20 7.16
CA TYR A 54 -8.66 3.24 8.19
C TYR A 54 -7.19 2.83 8.03
N TYR A 55 -6.71 2.61 6.80
CA TYR A 55 -5.30 2.33 6.57
C TYR A 55 -4.41 3.53 6.93
N GLU A 56 -4.86 4.77 6.64
CA GLU A 56 -4.15 5.98 7.09
C GLU A 56 -4.03 6.01 8.62
N TYR A 57 -5.14 5.74 9.32
CA TYR A 57 -5.12 5.60 10.78
C TYR A 57 -4.10 4.55 11.23
N CYS A 58 -4.10 3.35 10.62
CA CYS A 58 -3.19 2.26 10.99
C CYS A 58 -1.72 2.64 10.78
N VAL A 59 -1.40 3.33 9.68
CA VAL A 59 -0.05 3.80 9.38
C VAL A 59 0.38 4.91 10.35
N ASP A 60 -0.49 5.88 10.62
CA ASP A 60 -0.19 6.99 11.53
C ASP A 60 -0.02 6.50 12.97
N TYR A 61 -0.79 5.50 13.36
CA TYR A 61 -0.69 4.88 14.69
C TYR A 61 0.48 3.89 14.81
N ARG A 62 1.14 3.55 13.68
CA ARG A 62 2.27 2.61 13.63
C ARG A 62 1.90 1.25 14.25
N ILE A 63 0.84 0.63 13.72
CA ILE A 63 0.36 -0.66 14.25
C ILE A 63 1.40 -1.78 14.16
N ASP A 64 2.40 -1.66 13.28
CA ASP A 64 3.56 -2.54 13.20
C ASP A 64 4.31 -2.65 14.55
N LYS A 65 4.29 -1.59 15.37
CA LYS A 65 4.94 -1.56 16.69
C LYS A 65 4.16 -2.28 17.79
N LEU A 66 2.94 -2.72 17.51
CA LEU A 66 2.16 -3.50 18.48
C LEU A 66 2.65 -4.95 18.58
N GLY A 67 3.41 -5.45 17.59
CA GLY A 67 3.91 -6.82 17.51
C GLY A 67 3.35 -7.56 16.30
N ASN A 68 3.36 -8.88 16.34
CA ASN A 68 2.86 -9.71 15.24
C ASN A 68 1.36 -9.57 15.10
N LEU A 69 0.93 -8.92 14.02
CA LEU A 69 -0.47 -8.73 13.70
C LEU A 69 -1.07 -9.98 13.05
N GLU A 70 -2.39 -10.12 13.20
CA GLU A 70 -3.16 -11.13 12.45
C GLU A 70 -3.74 -10.51 11.16
N PRO A 71 -3.86 -11.27 10.06
CA PRO A 71 -3.36 -12.63 9.86
C PRO A 71 -1.83 -12.70 9.87
N HIS A 72 -1.29 -13.82 10.32
CA HIS A 72 0.16 -14.00 10.46
C HIS A 72 0.92 -13.78 9.17
N ARG A 73 2.08 -13.23 9.34
CA ARG A 73 3.04 -13.04 8.27
C ARG A 73 3.94 -14.25 8.16
N LEU A 74 4.23 -14.61 6.93
CA LEU A 74 4.94 -15.85 6.63
C LEU A 74 6.44 -15.73 6.79
N HIS A 75 6.96 -14.51 6.80
CA HIS A 75 8.39 -14.26 6.89
C HIS A 75 8.83 -14.18 8.34
N ALA A 76 9.86 -14.96 8.67
CA ALA A 76 10.38 -15.05 10.02
C ALA A 76 10.95 -13.73 10.58
N PHE A 77 11.30 -12.79 9.70
CA PHE A 77 12.07 -11.61 10.05
C PHE A 77 11.35 -10.29 9.89
N TYR A 78 10.15 -10.26 9.25
CA TYR A 78 9.39 -9.03 9.08
C TYR A 78 7.89 -9.29 8.91
N ASP A 79 7.11 -8.30 9.27
CA ASP A 79 5.65 -8.29 9.14
C ASP A 79 5.24 -7.68 7.79
N THR A 80 4.41 -8.39 7.02
CA THR A 80 3.93 -7.96 5.70
C THR A 80 2.67 -7.08 5.76
N THR A 81 2.33 -6.52 6.91
CA THR A 81 1.09 -5.73 7.09
C THR A 81 0.98 -4.59 6.09
N TYR A 82 2.03 -3.79 5.93
CA TYR A 82 2.01 -2.66 5.00
C TYR A 82 2.04 -3.08 3.53
N GLU A 83 2.62 -4.23 3.20
CA GLU A 83 2.49 -4.84 1.87
C GLU A 83 1.03 -5.19 1.58
N GLY A 84 0.33 -5.74 2.56
CA GLY A 84 -1.10 -5.99 2.50
C GLY A 84 -1.92 -4.71 2.28
N PHE A 85 -1.53 -3.60 2.93
CA PHE A 85 -2.17 -2.30 2.71
C PHE A 85 -1.94 -1.78 1.29
N ILE A 86 -0.71 -1.81 0.79
CA ILE A 86 -0.36 -1.44 -0.58
C ILE A 86 -1.17 -2.28 -1.59
N SER A 87 -1.26 -3.59 -1.38
CA SER A 87 -2.07 -4.46 -2.23
C SER A 87 -3.55 -4.05 -2.23
N SER A 88 -4.12 -3.79 -1.06
CA SER A 88 -5.53 -3.37 -0.92
C SER A 88 -5.79 -2.01 -1.55
N VAL A 89 -4.86 -1.07 -1.41
CA VAL A 89 -4.94 0.26 -2.03
C VAL A 89 -4.92 0.16 -3.57
N ARG A 90 -4.15 -0.78 -4.13
CA ARG A 90 -4.18 -1.06 -5.58
C ARG A 90 -5.55 -1.57 -6.03
N HIS A 91 -6.18 -2.47 -5.26
CA HIS A 91 -7.54 -2.92 -5.56
C HIS A 91 -8.56 -1.77 -5.51
N TYR A 92 -8.45 -0.89 -4.50
CA TYR A 92 -9.29 0.32 -4.42
C TYR A 92 -9.12 1.18 -5.67
N TYR A 93 -7.88 1.48 -6.07
CA TYR A 93 -7.60 2.25 -7.27
C TYR A 93 -8.17 1.59 -8.52
N ALA A 94 -7.88 0.30 -8.73
CA ALA A 94 -8.36 -0.44 -9.88
C ALA A 94 -9.89 -0.42 -9.96
N ARG A 95 -10.59 -0.67 -8.86
CA ARG A 95 -12.05 -0.61 -8.78
C ARG A 95 -12.60 0.75 -9.21
N CYS A 96 -12.00 1.84 -8.76
CA CYS A 96 -12.41 3.19 -9.13
C CYS A 96 -12.09 3.49 -10.60
N ALA A 97 -10.92 3.08 -11.09
CA ALA A 97 -10.50 3.30 -12.47
C ALA A 97 -11.37 2.53 -13.48
N ASP A 98 -11.78 1.30 -13.13
CA ASP A 98 -12.71 0.49 -13.94
C ASP A 98 -14.10 1.14 -14.03
N THR A 99 -14.50 1.91 -13.02
CA THR A 99 -15.79 2.61 -13.04
C THR A 99 -15.77 3.79 -14.02
N SER A 100 -14.75 4.63 -13.99
CA SER A 100 -14.53 5.70 -14.93
C SER A 100 -13.17 6.35 -14.78
N PHE A 101 -12.69 7.03 -15.82
CA PHE A 101 -11.45 7.82 -15.77
C PHE A 101 -11.45 8.84 -14.63
N SER A 102 -12.58 9.55 -14.42
CA SER A 102 -12.67 10.56 -13.35
C SER A 102 -12.59 9.95 -11.95
N GLN A 103 -13.16 8.76 -11.75
CA GLN A 103 -13.06 8.02 -10.50
C GLN A 103 -11.63 7.49 -10.27
N GLY A 104 -10.94 7.04 -11.31
CA GLY A 104 -9.54 6.66 -11.25
C GLY A 104 -8.63 7.83 -10.84
N GLU A 105 -8.80 9.01 -11.45
CA GLU A 105 -8.05 10.21 -11.09
C GLU A 105 -8.36 10.70 -9.65
N TYR A 106 -9.61 10.56 -9.22
CA TYR A 106 -9.97 10.83 -7.83
C TYR A 106 -9.28 9.86 -6.87
N ALA A 107 -9.37 8.55 -7.15
CA ALA A 107 -8.76 7.51 -6.34
C ALA A 107 -7.23 7.68 -6.25
N ARG A 108 -6.56 7.99 -7.37
CA ARG A 108 -5.13 8.31 -7.41
C ARG A 108 -4.76 9.39 -6.40
N LYS A 109 -5.49 10.51 -6.42
CA LYS A 109 -5.26 11.61 -5.46
C LYS A 109 -5.56 11.21 -4.03
N ARG A 110 -6.60 10.39 -3.84
CA ARG A 110 -7.03 9.93 -2.52
C ARG A 110 -6.03 8.99 -1.86
N ILE A 111 -5.39 8.10 -2.65
CA ILE A 111 -4.41 7.16 -2.11
C ILE A 111 -3.02 7.77 -1.93
N PHE A 112 -2.70 8.87 -2.60
CA PHE A 112 -1.36 9.46 -2.62
C PHE A 112 -0.78 9.76 -1.23
N PRO A 113 -1.51 10.37 -0.26
CA PRO A 113 -0.98 10.61 1.08
C PRO A 113 -0.62 9.32 1.81
N LEU A 114 -1.52 8.33 1.79
CA LEU A 114 -1.32 7.04 2.45
C LEU A 114 -0.11 6.30 1.87
N THR A 115 -0.07 6.14 0.55
CA THR A 115 1.00 5.39 -0.11
C THR A 115 2.35 6.08 0.02
N THR A 116 2.38 7.42 0.03
CA THR A 116 3.59 8.19 0.33
C THR A 116 4.10 7.90 1.75
N LYS A 117 3.22 7.85 2.75
CA LYS A 117 3.60 7.47 4.12
C LYS A 117 4.18 6.06 4.17
N ILE A 118 3.53 5.09 3.50
CA ILE A 118 4.01 3.70 3.46
C ILE A 118 5.38 3.62 2.76
N LEU A 119 5.58 4.30 1.63
CA LEU A 119 6.88 4.35 0.96
C LEU A 119 7.98 4.89 1.87
N LEU A 120 7.69 5.94 2.65
CA LEU A 120 8.66 6.47 3.61
C LEU A 120 9.02 5.50 4.73
N LEU A 121 8.14 4.55 5.05
CA LEU A 121 8.43 3.48 6.02
C LEU A 121 9.51 2.51 5.52
N LEU A 122 9.84 2.46 4.22
CA LEU A 122 11.01 1.74 3.72
C LEU A 122 12.32 2.13 4.43
N CYS A 123 12.35 3.34 4.98
CA CYS A 123 13.50 3.81 5.76
C CYS A 123 13.56 3.25 7.19
N GLU A 124 12.52 2.57 7.66
CA GLU A 124 12.39 2.11 9.05
C GLU A 124 12.06 0.63 9.18
N VAL A 125 11.31 0.08 8.22
CA VAL A 125 10.84 -1.31 8.25
C VAL A 125 11.12 -2.00 6.93
N THR A 126 11.39 -3.30 6.99
CA THR A 126 11.50 -4.14 5.79
C THR A 126 10.12 -4.41 5.24
N LEU A 127 9.89 -4.01 3.99
CA LEU A 127 8.68 -4.34 3.24
C LEU A 127 8.97 -4.34 1.74
N ASP A 128 8.18 -5.08 0.97
CA ASP A 128 8.27 -5.10 -0.49
C ASP A 128 7.20 -4.19 -1.11
N VAL A 129 7.64 -3.18 -1.85
CA VAL A 129 6.77 -2.25 -2.59
C VAL A 129 6.96 -2.32 -4.10
N THR A 130 7.69 -3.30 -4.61
CA THR A 130 8.05 -3.41 -6.03
C THR A 130 6.82 -3.39 -6.94
N PHE A 131 5.75 -4.11 -6.58
CA PHE A 131 4.50 -4.09 -7.34
C PHE A 131 3.81 -2.72 -7.37
N PHE A 132 3.94 -1.94 -6.30
CA PHE A 132 3.40 -0.58 -6.29
C PHE A 132 4.24 0.35 -7.17
N ILE A 133 5.56 0.21 -7.13
CA ILE A 133 6.48 0.97 -8.01
C ILE A 133 6.18 0.67 -9.48
N GLN A 134 5.90 -0.60 -9.82
CA GLN A 134 5.48 -0.99 -11.17
C GLN A 134 4.15 -0.31 -11.58
N LEU A 135 3.17 -0.24 -10.67
CA LEU A 135 1.94 0.49 -10.93
C LEU A 135 2.22 1.99 -11.15
N VAL A 136 3.03 2.61 -10.29
CA VAL A 136 3.44 4.02 -10.42
C VAL A 136 4.10 4.28 -11.78
N SER A 137 4.99 3.39 -12.22
CA SER A 137 5.64 3.45 -13.54
C SER A 137 4.61 3.32 -14.67
N HIS A 138 3.78 2.28 -14.63
CA HIS A 138 2.78 1.99 -15.66
C HIS A 138 1.79 3.15 -15.87
N GLU A 139 1.32 3.72 -14.77
CA GLU A 139 0.35 4.82 -14.77
C GLU A 139 1.00 6.21 -14.97
N GLY A 140 2.34 6.28 -14.98
CA GLY A 140 3.07 7.54 -15.13
C GLY A 140 2.90 8.53 -13.98
N TRP A 141 2.77 8.05 -12.75
CA TRP A 141 2.50 8.88 -11.55
C TRP A 141 3.75 9.59 -11.03
N LYS A 142 4.20 10.60 -11.75
CA LYS A 142 5.44 11.33 -11.44
C LYS A 142 5.45 12.07 -10.11
N GLU A 143 4.30 12.28 -9.49
CA GLU A 143 4.19 12.88 -8.15
C GLU A 143 4.88 12.07 -7.06
N TYR A 144 5.11 10.76 -7.27
CA TYR A 144 5.84 9.92 -6.34
C TYR A 144 7.37 10.08 -6.42
N LEU A 145 7.88 10.67 -7.50
CA LEU A 145 9.31 10.74 -7.75
C LEU A 145 10.14 11.38 -6.61
N PRO A 146 9.69 12.50 -5.97
CA PRO A 146 10.42 13.06 -4.83
C PRO A 146 10.56 12.07 -3.66
N THR A 147 9.49 11.33 -3.37
CA THR A 147 9.48 10.32 -2.30
C THR A 147 10.39 9.14 -2.64
N LEU A 148 10.30 8.65 -3.87
CA LEU A 148 11.12 7.53 -4.35
C LEU A 148 12.62 7.87 -4.33
N LYS A 149 13.00 9.07 -4.76
CA LYS A 149 14.40 9.55 -4.65
C LYS A 149 14.89 9.56 -3.20
N LYS A 150 14.06 10.04 -2.27
CA LYS A 150 14.41 10.04 -0.86
C LYS A 150 14.61 8.62 -0.33
N CYS A 151 13.72 7.69 -0.68
CA CYS A 151 13.84 6.28 -0.30
C CYS A 151 15.09 5.66 -0.91
N PHE A 152 15.36 5.90 -2.20
CA PHE A 152 16.57 5.42 -2.88
C PHE A 152 17.84 5.86 -2.15
N LEU A 153 18.01 7.17 -1.92
CA LEU A 153 19.21 7.71 -1.25
C LEU A 153 19.41 7.16 0.17
N TYR A 154 18.33 6.76 0.83
CA TYR A 154 18.42 6.13 2.14
C TYR A 154 18.84 4.67 2.04
N LEU A 155 18.16 3.90 1.22
CA LEU A 155 18.39 2.45 1.07
C LEU A 155 19.76 2.14 0.46
N ASP A 156 20.19 2.91 -0.53
CA ASP A 156 21.48 2.72 -1.22
C ASP A 156 22.69 2.92 -0.29
N LYS A 157 22.55 3.71 0.76
CA LYS A 157 23.58 3.91 1.79
C LYS A 157 23.68 2.77 2.80
N GLN A 158 22.65 1.93 2.87
CA GLN A 158 22.63 0.78 3.77
C GLN A 158 23.09 -0.46 2.99
N SER A 159 24.40 -0.76 3.03
CA SER A 159 24.90 -2.03 2.49
C SER A 159 24.36 -3.16 3.38
N ASP A 160 23.37 -3.89 2.88
CA ASP A 160 22.73 -4.97 3.59
C ASP A 160 22.40 -6.09 2.60
N ASP A 161 22.60 -7.35 3.00
CA ASP A 161 22.31 -8.54 2.19
C ASP A 161 20.78 -8.85 2.13
N ASP A 162 19.91 -7.91 2.54
CA ASP A 162 18.47 -8.07 2.50
C ASP A 162 17.95 -8.00 1.06
N LEU A 163 17.48 -9.13 0.52
CA LEU A 163 16.97 -9.24 -0.84
C LEU A 163 15.79 -8.31 -1.10
N ASN A 164 14.90 -8.07 -0.12
CA ASN A 164 13.76 -7.17 -0.30
C ASN A 164 14.21 -5.72 -0.46
N LYS A 165 15.22 -5.31 0.30
CA LYS A 165 15.86 -3.99 0.10
C LYS A 165 16.44 -3.89 -1.29
N GLN A 166 17.17 -4.91 -1.74
CA GLN A 166 17.79 -4.90 -3.06
C GLN A 166 16.75 -4.80 -4.18
N TRP A 167 15.65 -5.54 -4.10
CA TRP A 167 14.56 -5.45 -5.08
C TRP A 167 13.91 -4.07 -5.11
N ASN A 168 13.66 -3.47 -3.94
CA ASN A 168 13.15 -2.11 -3.86
C ASN A 168 14.13 -1.09 -4.46
N ILE A 169 15.43 -1.19 -4.13
CA ILE A 169 16.49 -0.35 -4.69
C ILE A 169 16.49 -0.41 -6.22
N ASP A 170 16.49 -1.63 -6.77
CA ASP A 170 16.53 -1.84 -8.22
C ASP A 170 15.27 -1.31 -8.92
N ALA A 171 14.09 -1.54 -8.34
CA ALA A 171 12.84 -1.03 -8.88
C ALA A 171 12.79 0.51 -8.87
N ILE A 172 13.18 1.13 -7.76
CA ILE A 172 13.22 2.60 -7.63
C ILE A 172 14.27 3.20 -8.55
N ARG A 173 15.49 2.63 -8.61
CA ARG A 173 16.57 3.07 -9.48
C ARG A 173 16.14 3.07 -10.95
N ASN A 174 15.55 1.96 -11.41
CA ASN A 174 15.09 1.84 -12.79
C ASN A 174 14.04 2.90 -13.13
N LEU A 175 13.11 3.17 -12.25
CA LEU A 175 12.10 4.20 -12.44
C LEU A 175 12.69 5.62 -12.48
N ILE A 176 13.63 5.93 -11.59
CA ILE A 176 14.33 7.22 -11.59
C ILE A 176 15.15 7.37 -12.89
N LEU A 177 15.87 6.33 -13.34
CA LEU A 177 16.63 6.33 -14.59
C LEU A 177 15.73 6.57 -15.81
N GLU A 178 14.51 6.00 -15.81
CA GLU A 178 13.54 6.21 -16.88
C GLU A 178 13.03 7.66 -16.94
N TRP A 179 12.77 8.27 -15.79
CA TRP A 179 12.09 9.56 -15.72
C TRP A 179 13.01 10.77 -15.56
N GLU A 180 14.15 10.61 -14.88
CA GLU A 180 15.15 11.65 -14.61
C GLU A 180 16.56 11.05 -14.58
N PRO A 181 17.12 10.63 -15.72
CA PRO A 181 18.43 9.99 -15.79
C PRO A 181 19.57 10.88 -15.27
N GLU A 182 19.41 12.21 -15.34
CA GLU A 182 20.37 13.18 -14.83
C GLU A 182 20.55 13.13 -13.31
N PHE A 183 19.62 12.54 -12.57
CA PHE A 183 19.74 12.38 -11.12
C PHE A 183 21.02 11.64 -10.72
N PHE A 184 21.45 10.65 -11.50
CA PHE A 184 22.65 9.86 -11.25
C PHE A 184 23.92 10.46 -11.89
N SER A 185 23.80 11.49 -12.73
CA SER A 185 24.94 12.12 -13.38
C SER A 185 25.60 13.22 -12.53
N SER A 186 25.04 13.50 -11.36
CA SER A 186 25.48 14.61 -10.48
C SER A 186 26.36 14.10 -9.33
N GLU A 187 26.73 12.81 -9.30
CA GLU A 187 27.71 12.21 -8.39
C GLU A 187 29.05 12.08 -9.10
#